data_855c5220ec72ae9c350f906505e08c18
#
_entry.id   855c5220ec72ae9c350f906505e08c18
#
_cell.length_a   1.000
_cell.length_b   1.000
_cell.length_c   1.000
_cell.angle_alpha   90.00
_cell.angle_beta   90.00
_cell.angle_gamma   90.00
#
_symmetry.space_group_name_H-M   'P 1'
#
loop_
_entity.id
_entity.type
_entity.pdbx_description
1 polymer ?
#
loop_
_entity_poly.entity_id
_entity_poly.type
_entity_poly.pdbx_seq_one_letter_code
_entity_poly.pdbx_strand_id
1 'polypeptide(L)'
;SDALALLHQNTALSIRDKSWLENVFPEGMWGPTIVLCVPSAAAQQTLQNELNQPLLEALREAAEQDIFPAFKIVEKKEPAQPAVEEYPHFSPAPHAEETTQGQLPIPVVMPPERHNNFQRGQNRPLLDPKTHLNKNATFDTFVPGDSNRFARTVALAVAEGSGHDFNPLCIYGGSGLGKTHLLNAIGNYALVKDPTLKVRYVTSEEFTNEFIEALGDTNQNSGQIKEFNRRYREVDVLLIDDIQFLSGKDATLEQFFHTFNTLHQANKRIVIASDVPPKDLQGFNERLISRFESGLTVDVKPPDLETRIAILRMIATMNGSNIPND
;
A
#
# COMPACT_ATOMS: atom_id res chain seq x y z
N SER A 1 23.01 -11.30 15.96
CA SER A 1 23.67 -12.61 15.77
C SER A 1 23.06 -13.68 16.69
N ASP A 2 23.00 -13.39 17.99
CA ASP A 2 22.62 -14.37 19.02
C ASP A 2 21.14 -14.77 18.96
N ALA A 3 20.23 -13.84 18.73
CA ALA A 3 18.81 -14.13 18.56
C ALA A 3 18.53 -15.08 17.37
N LEU A 4 19.25 -14.93 16.26
CA LEU A 4 19.13 -15.85 15.12
C LEU A 4 19.65 -17.25 15.47
N ALA A 5 20.72 -17.34 16.25
CA ALA A 5 21.25 -18.61 16.74
C ALA A 5 20.23 -19.31 17.65
N LEU A 6 19.57 -18.59 18.55
CA LEU A 6 18.51 -19.10 19.42
C LEU A 6 17.31 -19.62 18.61
N LEU A 7 16.88 -18.87 17.57
CA LEU A 7 15.80 -19.29 16.69
C LEU A 7 16.15 -20.55 15.89
N HIS A 8 17.39 -20.70 15.41
CA HIS A 8 17.83 -21.93 14.73
C HIS A 8 17.88 -23.14 15.66
N GLN A 9 18.18 -22.95 16.95
CA GLN A 9 18.18 -24.01 17.96
C GLN A 9 16.77 -24.38 18.47
N ASN A 10 15.78 -23.51 18.24
CA ASN A 10 14.42 -23.76 18.68
C ASN A 10 13.81 -24.98 17.96
N THR A 11 13.51 -26.02 18.73
CA THR A 11 12.94 -27.29 18.21
C THR A 11 11.46 -27.20 17.86
N ALA A 12 10.77 -26.14 18.30
CA ALA A 12 9.37 -25.90 17.96
C ALA A 12 9.18 -25.33 16.55
N LEU A 13 10.25 -24.79 15.92
CA LEU A 13 10.21 -24.22 14.57
C LEU A 13 10.46 -25.32 13.52
N SER A 14 9.60 -25.37 12.50
CA SER A 14 9.75 -26.27 11.37
C SER A 14 10.95 -25.88 10.48
N ILE A 15 11.41 -26.83 9.63
CA ILE A 15 12.48 -26.55 8.65
C ILE A 15 12.07 -25.41 7.71
N ARG A 16 10.78 -25.32 7.36
CA ARG A 16 10.22 -24.23 6.55
C ARG A 16 10.31 -22.88 7.27
N ASP A 17 10.01 -22.84 8.55
CA ASP A 17 10.08 -21.61 9.34
C ASP A 17 11.51 -21.11 9.46
N LYS A 18 12.46 -22.02 9.65
CA LYS A 18 13.89 -21.69 9.70
C LYS A 18 14.43 -21.14 8.38
N SER A 19 13.90 -21.59 7.24
CA SER A 19 14.29 -21.07 5.91
C SER A 19 13.93 -19.58 5.72
N TRP A 20 12.87 -19.09 6.37
CA TRP A 20 12.52 -17.67 6.34
C TRP A 20 13.53 -16.80 7.12
N LEU A 21 14.21 -17.37 8.11
CA LEU A 21 15.19 -16.68 8.95
C LEU A 21 16.57 -16.56 8.31
N GLU A 22 16.91 -17.40 7.33
CA GLU A 22 18.24 -17.45 6.69
C GLU A 22 18.63 -16.17 5.96
N ASN A 23 17.64 -15.42 5.49
CA ASN A 23 17.85 -14.17 4.73
C ASN A 23 17.43 -12.91 5.52
N VAL A 24 17.29 -13.04 6.85
CA VAL A 24 17.00 -11.92 7.74
C VAL A 24 18.30 -11.45 8.39
N PHE A 25 18.59 -10.16 8.29
CA PHE A 25 19.76 -9.57 8.93
C PHE A 25 19.40 -8.23 9.60
N PRO A 26 20.01 -7.91 10.75
CA PRO A 26 19.74 -6.66 11.41
C PRO A 26 20.44 -5.52 10.67
N GLU A 27 19.71 -4.42 10.42
CA GLU A 27 20.28 -3.18 9.89
C GLU A 27 20.82 -2.30 11.02
N GLY A 28 20.12 -2.26 12.16
CA GLY A 28 20.51 -1.51 13.33
C GLY A 28 19.48 -1.58 14.46
N MET A 29 19.84 -1.01 15.59
CA MET A 29 18.99 -0.93 16.77
C MET A 29 18.89 0.52 17.25
N TRP A 30 17.66 1.01 17.45
CA TRP A 30 17.33 2.36 17.86
C TRP A 30 16.39 2.32 19.07
N GLY A 31 16.96 2.57 20.26
CA GLY A 31 16.22 2.38 21.50
C GLY A 31 15.72 0.93 21.64
N PRO A 32 14.46 0.70 21.94
CA PRO A 32 13.90 -0.66 22.07
C PRO A 32 13.52 -1.30 20.72
N THR A 33 13.84 -0.68 19.59
CA THR A 33 13.43 -1.18 18.26
C THR A 33 14.65 -1.66 17.48
N ILE A 34 14.59 -2.90 16.96
CA ILE A 34 15.56 -3.47 16.03
C ILE A 34 14.96 -3.49 14.62
N VAL A 35 15.68 -2.96 13.63
CA VAL A 35 15.27 -3.03 12.23
C VAL A 35 15.89 -4.28 11.59
N LEU A 36 15.02 -5.17 11.10
CA LEU A 36 15.36 -6.39 10.42
C LEU A 36 15.11 -6.26 8.92
N CYS A 37 16.14 -6.44 8.11
CA CYS A 37 16.02 -6.51 6.68
C CYS A 37 15.51 -7.88 6.25
N VAL A 38 14.49 -7.89 5.39
CA VAL A 38 13.85 -9.09 4.85
C VAL A 38 13.83 -9.07 3.33
N PRO A 39 13.93 -10.22 2.63
CA PRO A 39 14.07 -10.26 1.17
C PRO A 39 12.78 -9.99 0.39
N SER A 40 11.62 -10.09 1.03
CA SER A 40 10.31 -9.93 0.36
C SER A 40 9.19 -9.60 1.32
N ALA A 41 8.07 -9.07 0.78
CA ALA A 41 6.84 -8.84 1.54
C ALA A 41 6.25 -10.14 2.13
N ALA A 42 6.40 -11.28 1.44
CA ALA A 42 5.96 -12.57 1.97
C ALA A 42 6.77 -12.99 3.20
N ALA A 43 8.10 -12.77 3.18
CA ALA A 43 8.95 -13.02 4.35
C ALA A 43 8.57 -12.11 5.53
N GLN A 44 8.29 -10.85 5.25
CA GLN A 44 7.80 -9.91 6.26
C GLN A 44 6.50 -10.39 6.92
N GLN A 45 5.50 -10.76 6.12
CA GLN A 45 4.20 -11.25 6.63
C GLN A 45 4.35 -12.51 7.48
N THR A 46 5.16 -13.49 7.05
CA THR A 46 5.40 -14.72 7.81
C THR A 46 6.06 -14.41 9.15
N LEU A 47 7.06 -13.53 9.17
CA LEU A 47 7.75 -13.15 10.40
C LEU A 47 6.86 -12.32 11.34
N GLN A 48 5.97 -11.50 10.81
CA GLN A 48 5.03 -10.69 11.61
C GLN A 48 3.86 -11.49 12.16
N ASN A 49 3.38 -12.50 11.45
CA ASN A 49 2.16 -13.23 11.83
C ASN A 49 2.48 -14.60 12.45
N GLU A 50 3.24 -15.45 11.75
CA GLU A 50 3.45 -16.84 12.16
C GLU A 50 4.64 -16.97 13.10
N LEU A 51 5.70 -16.19 12.91
CA LEU A 51 6.96 -16.27 13.65
C LEU A 51 7.17 -15.11 14.64
N ASN A 52 6.20 -14.24 14.80
CA ASN A 52 6.32 -13.04 15.64
C ASN A 52 6.66 -13.40 17.10
N GLN A 53 5.95 -14.34 17.69
CA GLN A 53 6.13 -14.70 19.07
C GLN A 53 7.50 -15.36 19.34
N PRO A 54 7.94 -16.37 18.57
CA PRO A 54 9.29 -16.91 18.69
C PRO A 54 10.40 -15.88 18.46
N LEU A 55 10.17 -14.95 17.52
CA LEU A 55 11.14 -13.89 17.21
C LEU A 55 11.28 -12.90 18.38
N LEU A 56 10.17 -12.47 18.99
CA LEU A 56 10.16 -11.59 20.15
C LEU A 56 10.85 -12.24 21.36
N GLU A 57 10.58 -13.51 21.62
CA GLU A 57 11.21 -14.26 22.70
C GLU A 57 12.73 -14.36 22.52
N ALA A 58 13.18 -14.71 21.32
CA ALA A 58 14.60 -14.80 21.01
C ALA A 58 15.31 -13.42 21.05
N LEU A 59 14.65 -12.36 20.64
CA LEU A 59 15.18 -11.00 20.73
C LEU A 59 15.30 -10.53 22.19
N ARG A 60 14.29 -10.82 23.00
CA ARG A 60 14.28 -10.52 24.44
C ARG A 60 15.38 -11.26 25.19
N GLU A 61 15.55 -12.55 24.89
CA GLU A 61 16.58 -13.38 25.51
C GLU A 61 17.99 -12.93 25.10
N ALA A 62 18.20 -12.58 23.83
CA ALA A 62 19.49 -12.15 23.32
C ALA A 62 19.92 -10.75 23.80
N ALA A 63 18.97 -9.89 24.15
CA ALA A 63 19.24 -8.49 24.48
C ALA A 63 19.02 -8.15 25.96
N GLU A 64 18.51 -9.08 26.76
CA GLU A 64 18.15 -8.90 28.18
C GLU A 64 17.18 -7.71 28.43
N GLN A 65 16.47 -7.27 27.41
CA GLN A 65 15.49 -6.17 27.45
C GLN A 65 14.39 -6.39 26.40
N ASP A 66 13.27 -5.69 26.58
CA ASP A 66 12.18 -5.74 25.61
C ASP A 66 12.59 -5.04 24.32
N ILE A 67 12.75 -5.82 23.24
CA ILE A 67 13.08 -5.34 21.90
C ILE A 67 11.94 -5.69 20.94
N PHE A 68 11.55 -4.71 20.13
CA PHE A 68 10.49 -4.82 19.13
C PHE A 68 11.11 -4.85 17.72
N PRO A 69 10.80 -5.87 16.89
CA PRO A 69 11.28 -5.93 15.52
C PRO A 69 10.47 -4.99 14.61
N ALA A 70 11.17 -4.15 13.86
CA ALA A 70 10.65 -3.48 12.68
C ALA A 70 11.25 -4.14 11.44
N PHE A 71 10.49 -4.22 10.34
CA PHE A 71 10.92 -4.93 9.14
C PHE A 71 11.10 -3.96 7.97
N LYS A 72 12.21 -4.12 7.25
CA LYS A 72 12.52 -3.39 6.02
C LYS A 72 12.74 -4.38 4.87
N ILE A 73 12.01 -4.21 3.78
CA ILE A 73 12.20 -5.05 2.59
C ILE A 73 13.42 -4.53 1.83
N VAL A 74 14.41 -5.42 1.62
CA VAL A 74 15.60 -5.12 0.82
C VAL A 74 15.64 -6.10 -0.34
N GLU A 75 15.36 -5.61 -1.55
CA GLU A 75 15.54 -6.40 -2.77
C GLU A 75 17.02 -6.79 -2.91
N LYS A 76 17.29 -8.09 -2.88
CA LYS A 76 18.62 -8.62 -3.11
C LYS A 76 18.98 -8.34 -4.56
N LYS A 77 19.86 -7.38 -4.82
CA LYS A 77 20.58 -7.31 -6.11
C LYS A 77 21.33 -8.65 -6.24
N GLU A 78 20.94 -9.48 -7.19
CA GLU A 78 21.73 -10.66 -7.52
C GLU A 78 23.20 -10.25 -7.73
N PRO A 79 24.15 -10.97 -7.13
CA PRO A 79 25.55 -10.75 -7.43
C PRO A 79 25.74 -10.99 -8.94
N ALA A 80 26.32 -10.01 -9.63
CA ALA A 80 26.72 -10.14 -11.03
C ALA A 80 27.47 -11.46 -11.19
N GLN A 81 26.98 -12.33 -12.09
CA GLN A 81 27.68 -13.54 -12.48
C GLN A 81 29.12 -13.17 -12.91
N PRO A 82 30.13 -13.90 -12.47
CA PRO A 82 31.48 -13.65 -12.95
C PRO A 82 31.50 -13.83 -14.46
N ALA A 83 32.12 -12.87 -15.14
CA ALA A 83 32.33 -12.88 -16.59
C ALA A 83 32.94 -14.22 -16.99
N VAL A 84 32.25 -14.94 -17.86
CA VAL A 84 32.77 -16.14 -18.51
C VAL A 84 33.82 -15.63 -19.50
N GLU A 85 35.08 -16.02 -19.29
CA GLU A 85 36.19 -15.76 -20.21
C GLU A 85 35.82 -16.31 -21.59
N GLU A 86 35.86 -15.41 -22.59
CA GLU A 86 35.71 -15.73 -23.99
C GLU A 86 36.88 -16.65 -24.44
N TYR A 87 36.56 -17.90 -24.78
CA TYR A 87 37.48 -18.72 -25.58
C TYR A 87 37.37 -18.34 -27.06
N PRO A 88 38.49 -18.26 -27.79
CA PRO A 88 38.49 -17.78 -29.17
C PRO A 88 37.78 -18.75 -30.12
N HIS A 89 36.83 -18.24 -30.88
CA HIS A 89 36.17 -18.93 -31.96
C HIS A 89 37.12 -19.23 -33.09
N PHE A 90 37.36 -20.52 -33.37
CA PHE A 90 37.92 -20.98 -34.65
C PHE A 90 36.84 -20.91 -35.72
N SER A 91 37.07 -20.09 -36.71
CA SER A 91 36.35 -20.09 -38.01
C SER A 91 36.87 -21.19 -38.91
N PRO A 92 36.07 -22.04 -39.52
CA PRO A 92 36.44 -22.74 -40.72
C PRO A 92 36.04 -21.93 -41.95
N ALA A 93 36.97 -21.83 -42.87
CA ALA A 93 36.89 -21.17 -44.16
C ALA A 93 36.05 -22.01 -45.18
N PRO A 94 35.72 -21.40 -46.33
CA PRO A 94 34.62 -21.82 -47.20
C PRO A 94 35.01 -22.89 -48.19
N HIS A 95 34.10 -23.79 -48.50
CA HIS A 95 34.18 -24.63 -49.74
C HIS A 95 32.97 -24.41 -50.63
N ALA A 96 33.32 -24.37 -51.92
CA ALA A 96 32.61 -23.99 -53.08
C ALA A 96 31.43 -24.92 -53.45
N GLU A 97 30.50 -24.31 -54.13
CA GLU A 97 29.62 -24.72 -55.22
C GLU A 97 29.50 -26.22 -55.56
N GLU A 98 28.25 -26.70 -55.59
CA GLU A 98 27.74 -27.46 -56.73
C GLU A 98 26.20 -27.36 -56.84
N THR A 99 25.84 -26.96 -58.05
CA THR A 99 24.50 -26.89 -58.63
C THR A 99 23.86 -28.28 -58.76
N THR A 100 22.54 -28.44 -58.55
CA THR A 100 21.62 -29.11 -59.48
C THR A 100 20.14 -29.01 -59.04
N GLN A 101 19.39 -28.36 -59.90
CA GLN A 101 17.99 -28.59 -60.35
C GLN A 101 16.89 -29.11 -59.43
N GLY A 102 15.92 -28.22 -59.25
CA GLY A 102 14.55 -28.58 -59.70
C GLY A 102 13.65 -29.27 -58.69
N GLN A 103 12.98 -28.49 -57.84
CA GLN A 103 11.58 -28.83 -57.47
C GLN A 103 10.86 -27.53 -57.07
N LEU A 104 9.67 -27.32 -57.66
CA LEU A 104 8.78 -26.19 -57.43
C LEU A 104 8.33 -26.15 -55.96
N PRO A 105 8.27 -25.01 -55.32
CA PRO A 105 7.80 -24.88 -53.93
C PRO A 105 6.26 -24.99 -53.91
N ILE A 106 5.77 -25.96 -53.17
CA ILE A 106 4.38 -26.00 -52.73
C ILE A 106 4.18 -24.78 -51.77
N PRO A 107 3.15 -23.94 -51.95
CA PRO A 107 2.87 -22.89 -51.01
C PRO A 107 2.38 -23.50 -49.69
N VAL A 108 3.24 -23.49 -48.67
CA VAL A 108 2.81 -23.74 -47.29
C VAL A 108 1.99 -22.52 -46.88
N VAL A 109 0.66 -22.72 -46.89
CA VAL A 109 -0.26 -21.77 -46.26
C VAL A 109 0.04 -21.80 -44.77
N MET A 110 0.82 -20.86 -44.30
CA MET A 110 0.94 -20.58 -42.86
C MET A 110 -0.42 -20.12 -42.35
N PRO A 111 -0.92 -20.72 -41.24
CA PRO A 111 -2.10 -20.18 -40.58
C PRO A 111 -1.81 -18.72 -40.18
N PRO A 112 -2.78 -17.81 -40.27
CA PRO A 112 -2.55 -16.43 -39.85
C PRO A 112 -2.07 -16.43 -38.42
N GLU A 113 -0.88 -15.86 -38.19
CA GLU A 113 -0.42 -15.54 -36.87
C GLU A 113 -1.51 -14.69 -36.22
N ARG A 114 -2.23 -15.30 -35.27
CA ARG A 114 -3.06 -14.53 -34.38
C ARG A 114 -2.11 -13.63 -33.59
N HIS A 115 -1.98 -12.40 -34.05
CA HIS A 115 -1.46 -11.34 -33.21
C HIS A 115 -2.39 -11.25 -32.00
N ASN A 116 -2.04 -12.02 -30.96
CA ASN A 116 -2.52 -11.76 -29.62
C ASN A 116 -1.92 -10.43 -29.15
N ASN A 117 -2.38 -9.35 -29.75
CA ASN A 117 -2.33 -8.03 -29.15
C ASN A 117 -3.31 -7.98 -27.96
N PHE A 118 -3.13 -8.90 -27.01
CA PHE A 118 -3.46 -8.57 -25.64
C PHE A 118 -2.39 -7.57 -25.19
N GLN A 119 -2.50 -6.33 -25.65
CA GLN A 119 -2.10 -5.22 -24.82
C GLN A 119 -2.94 -5.36 -23.56
N ARG A 120 -2.40 -6.05 -22.55
CA ARG A 120 -2.76 -5.80 -21.17
C ARG A 120 -2.50 -4.34 -20.96
N GLY A 121 -3.53 -3.53 -21.23
CA GLY A 121 -3.57 -2.16 -20.78
C GLY A 121 -3.23 -2.25 -19.29
N GLN A 122 -2.08 -1.72 -18.95
CA GLN A 122 -1.69 -1.53 -17.56
C GLN A 122 -2.71 -0.52 -17.01
N ASN A 123 -3.84 -1.03 -16.50
CA ASN A 123 -4.75 -0.27 -15.66
C ASN A 123 -4.05 -0.08 -14.28
N ARG A 124 -2.86 0.52 -14.31
CA ARG A 124 -2.34 1.15 -13.12
C ARG A 124 -3.23 2.36 -12.87
N PRO A 125 -3.81 2.48 -11.67
CA PRO A 125 -4.56 3.67 -11.32
C PRO A 125 -3.69 4.88 -11.64
N LEU A 126 -4.24 5.84 -12.39
CA LEU A 126 -3.55 7.10 -12.70
C LEU A 126 -3.50 7.92 -11.41
N LEU A 127 -2.50 7.64 -10.57
CA LEU A 127 -2.26 8.38 -9.35
C LEU A 127 -1.67 9.75 -9.70
N ASP A 128 -2.22 10.77 -9.09
CA ASP A 128 -1.67 12.11 -9.20
C ASP A 128 -0.38 12.21 -8.37
N PRO A 129 0.76 12.62 -8.96
CA PRO A 129 2.05 12.63 -8.25
C PRO A 129 2.12 13.56 -7.04
N LYS A 130 1.25 14.59 -6.98
CA LYS A 130 1.25 15.56 -5.87
C LYS A 130 0.31 15.16 -4.74
N THR A 131 -0.86 14.66 -5.10
CA THR A 131 -1.95 14.38 -4.15
C THR A 131 -2.07 12.91 -3.80
N HIS A 132 -1.47 12.02 -4.59
CA HIS A 132 -1.59 10.56 -4.59
C HIS A 132 -3.03 10.05 -4.83
N LEU A 133 -3.91 10.91 -5.34
CA LEU A 133 -5.29 10.54 -5.65
C LEU A 133 -5.37 9.70 -6.92
N ASN A 134 -6.24 8.71 -6.90
CA ASN A 134 -6.69 8.02 -8.11
C ASN A 134 -7.76 8.88 -8.81
N LYS A 135 -7.40 9.48 -9.96
CA LYS A 135 -8.27 10.37 -10.73
C LYS A 135 -9.56 9.72 -11.22
N ASN A 136 -9.59 8.39 -11.35
CA ASN A 136 -10.77 7.66 -11.82
C ASN A 136 -11.78 7.37 -10.71
N ALA A 137 -11.39 7.49 -9.44
CA ALA A 137 -12.28 7.28 -8.31
C ALA A 137 -12.99 8.60 -7.94
N THR A 138 -14.16 8.79 -8.48
CA THR A 138 -15.00 9.98 -8.31
C THR A 138 -16.37 9.61 -7.74
N PHE A 139 -17.17 10.59 -7.32
CA PHE A 139 -18.55 10.33 -6.91
C PHE A 139 -19.43 9.84 -8.07
N ASP A 140 -19.10 10.15 -9.33
CA ASP A 140 -19.83 9.68 -10.50
C ASP A 140 -19.54 8.21 -10.81
N THR A 141 -18.33 7.74 -10.49
CA THR A 141 -17.94 6.34 -10.65
C THR A 141 -18.22 5.49 -9.39
N PHE A 142 -18.72 6.10 -8.32
CA PHE A 142 -19.16 5.41 -7.12
C PHE A 142 -20.65 5.07 -7.23
N VAL A 143 -21.00 3.78 -7.28
CA VAL A 143 -22.38 3.33 -7.41
C VAL A 143 -23.11 3.45 -6.07
N PRO A 144 -24.12 4.32 -5.96
CA PRO A 144 -24.89 4.44 -4.74
C PRO A 144 -25.87 3.28 -4.59
N GLY A 145 -26.03 2.82 -3.35
CA GLY A 145 -27.02 1.83 -2.93
C GLY A 145 -27.42 2.09 -1.49
N ASP A 146 -28.42 1.39 -0.98
CA ASP A 146 -28.91 1.62 0.40
C ASP A 146 -27.83 1.40 1.47
N SER A 147 -26.90 0.48 1.19
CA SER A 147 -25.79 0.13 2.08
C SER A 147 -24.71 1.22 2.21
N ASN A 148 -24.62 2.16 1.28
CA ASN A 148 -23.54 3.16 1.20
C ASN A 148 -24.03 4.61 0.97
N ARG A 149 -25.33 4.81 0.76
CA ARG A 149 -25.93 6.12 0.42
C ARG A 149 -25.60 7.18 1.45
N PHE A 150 -25.72 6.85 2.73
CA PHE A 150 -25.44 7.79 3.82
C PHE A 150 -23.95 8.18 3.82
N ALA A 151 -23.05 7.19 3.75
CA ALA A 151 -21.62 7.44 3.69
C ALA A 151 -21.23 8.32 2.48
N ARG A 152 -21.82 8.06 1.30
CA ARG A 152 -21.62 8.88 0.10
C ARG A 152 -22.11 10.34 0.29
N THR A 153 -23.28 10.51 0.91
CA THR A 153 -23.85 11.85 1.14
C THR A 153 -22.97 12.68 2.08
N VAL A 154 -22.54 12.08 3.18
CA VAL A 154 -21.64 12.75 4.13
C VAL A 154 -20.27 13.03 3.49
N ALA A 155 -19.72 12.06 2.75
CA ALA A 155 -18.48 12.26 2.01
C ALA A 155 -18.55 13.45 1.04
N LEU A 156 -19.66 13.61 0.33
CA LEU A 156 -19.89 14.74 -0.56
C LEU A 156 -19.94 16.07 0.21
N ALA A 157 -20.65 16.14 1.33
CA ALA A 157 -20.71 17.32 2.18
C ALA A 157 -19.32 17.75 2.69
N VAL A 158 -18.49 16.78 3.11
CA VAL A 158 -17.10 17.05 3.50
C VAL A 158 -16.26 17.53 2.31
N ALA A 159 -16.43 16.93 1.13
CA ALA A 159 -15.75 17.35 -0.09
C ALA A 159 -16.10 18.78 -0.49
N GLU A 160 -17.36 19.17 -0.35
CA GLU A 160 -17.86 20.53 -0.63
C GLU A 160 -17.37 21.58 0.38
N GLY A 161 -16.89 21.15 1.55
CA GLY A 161 -16.50 22.04 2.64
C GLY A 161 -17.66 22.53 3.51
N SER A 162 -18.86 21.97 3.35
CA SER A 162 -20.04 22.30 4.17
C SER A 162 -20.14 21.44 5.43
N GLY A 163 -19.37 20.36 5.51
CA GLY A 163 -19.40 19.40 6.61
C GLY A 163 -18.44 19.72 7.76
N HIS A 164 -18.41 20.96 8.27
CA HIS A 164 -17.51 21.34 9.37
C HIS A 164 -17.70 20.53 10.64
N ASP A 165 -18.96 20.14 10.93
CA ASP A 165 -19.30 19.32 12.10
C ASP A 165 -18.93 17.84 11.91
N PHE A 166 -18.51 17.45 10.70
CA PHE A 166 -18.13 16.08 10.35
C PHE A 166 -16.60 15.91 10.32
N ASN A 167 -15.88 16.67 11.12
CA ASN A 167 -14.42 16.62 11.14
C ASN A 167 -13.87 16.12 12.49
N PRO A 168 -13.20 14.95 12.51
CA PRO A 168 -12.89 14.08 11.38
C PRO A 168 -14.10 13.29 10.86
N LEU A 169 -14.06 12.93 9.58
CA LEU A 169 -14.96 11.91 9.04
C LEU A 169 -14.27 10.55 9.10
N CYS A 170 -14.85 9.61 9.84
CA CYS A 170 -14.37 8.23 9.88
C CYS A 170 -15.31 7.32 9.08
N ILE A 171 -14.82 6.74 7.99
CA ILE A 171 -15.55 5.79 7.15
C ILE A 171 -15.05 4.39 7.48
N TYR A 172 -15.93 3.50 7.96
CA TYR A 172 -15.53 2.14 8.28
C TYR A 172 -16.41 1.09 7.59
N GLY A 173 -15.89 -0.13 7.50
CA GLY A 173 -16.58 -1.27 6.90
C GLY A 173 -15.59 -2.28 6.35
N GLY A 174 -16.03 -3.49 6.06
CA GLY A 174 -15.19 -4.57 5.56
C GLY A 174 -14.36 -4.20 4.33
N SER A 175 -13.38 -5.02 4.02
CA SER A 175 -12.53 -4.82 2.83
C SER A 175 -13.36 -4.91 1.54
N GLY A 176 -12.98 -4.12 0.52
CA GLY A 176 -13.64 -4.12 -0.79
C GLY A 176 -14.98 -3.39 -0.87
N LEU A 177 -15.45 -2.72 0.17
CA LEU A 177 -16.73 -2.03 0.17
C LEU A 177 -16.72 -0.60 -0.42
N GLY A 178 -15.56 -0.12 -0.89
CA GLY A 178 -15.45 1.16 -1.57
C GLY A 178 -14.97 2.31 -0.69
N LYS A 179 -14.44 2.07 0.52
CA LYS A 179 -13.88 3.10 1.40
C LYS A 179 -12.80 3.93 0.70
N THR A 180 -11.81 3.28 0.13
CA THR A 180 -10.73 3.90 -0.67
C THR A 180 -11.28 4.72 -1.82
N HIS A 181 -12.34 4.24 -2.49
CA HIS A 181 -13.01 4.99 -3.55
C HIS A 181 -13.62 6.29 -3.02
N LEU A 182 -14.34 6.25 -1.89
CA LEU A 182 -14.92 7.44 -1.26
C LEU A 182 -13.86 8.44 -0.83
N LEU A 183 -12.74 8.00 -0.24
CA LEU A 183 -11.63 8.89 0.10
C LEU A 183 -11.11 9.63 -1.14
N ASN A 184 -10.83 8.88 -2.21
CA ASN A 184 -10.36 9.47 -3.47
C ASN A 184 -11.41 10.41 -4.09
N ALA A 185 -12.69 10.03 -4.05
CA ALA A 185 -13.78 10.87 -4.56
C ALA A 185 -13.88 12.21 -3.79
N ILE A 186 -13.71 12.20 -2.47
CA ILE A 186 -13.65 13.41 -1.64
C ILE A 186 -12.51 14.31 -2.12
N GLY A 187 -11.30 13.77 -2.27
CA GLY A 187 -10.15 14.55 -2.70
C GLY A 187 -10.29 15.12 -4.09
N ASN A 188 -10.72 14.31 -5.05
CA ASN A 188 -10.94 14.73 -6.44
C ASN A 188 -12.01 15.83 -6.52
N TYR A 189 -13.12 15.67 -5.82
CA TYR A 189 -14.20 16.66 -5.82
C TYR A 189 -13.79 17.97 -5.15
N ALA A 190 -13.06 17.90 -4.03
CA ALA A 190 -12.54 19.09 -3.36
C ALA A 190 -11.66 19.93 -4.30
N LEU A 191 -10.79 19.28 -5.09
CA LEU A 191 -9.94 19.95 -6.09
C LEU A 191 -10.72 20.49 -7.30
N VAL A 192 -11.82 19.87 -7.68
CA VAL A 192 -12.72 20.41 -8.72
C VAL A 192 -13.40 21.69 -8.23
N LYS A 193 -13.81 21.74 -6.96
CA LYS A 193 -14.43 22.92 -6.34
C LYS A 193 -13.43 24.05 -6.13
N ASP A 194 -12.25 23.72 -5.63
CA ASP A 194 -11.18 24.67 -5.37
C ASP A 194 -9.81 24.05 -5.70
N PRO A 195 -9.28 24.34 -6.89
CA PRO A 195 -7.98 23.85 -7.34
C PRO A 195 -6.77 24.34 -6.51
N THR A 196 -6.96 25.31 -5.63
CA THR A 196 -5.89 25.86 -4.77
C THR A 196 -5.67 25.05 -3.51
N LEU A 197 -6.61 24.14 -3.16
CA LEU A 197 -6.51 23.31 -1.98
C LEU A 197 -5.32 22.34 -2.06
N LYS A 198 -4.64 22.21 -0.94
CA LYS A 198 -3.60 21.19 -0.75
C LYS A 198 -4.26 19.91 -0.23
N VAL A 199 -4.46 18.96 -1.11
CA VAL A 199 -5.04 17.65 -0.78
C VAL A 199 -3.94 16.61 -0.74
N ARG A 200 -3.95 15.75 0.27
CA ARG A 200 -3.06 14.60 0.40
C ARG A 200 -3.85 13.34 0.72
N TYR A 201 -3.77 12.36 -0.17
CA TYR A 201 -4.18 10.98 0.10
C TYR A 201 -2.94 10.16 0.48
N VAL A 202 -3.08 9.30 1.46
CA VAL A 202 -2.01 8.41 1.92
C VAL A 202 -2.61 7.17 2.58
N THR A 203 -1.99 6.02 2.37
CA THR A 203 -2.25 4.84 3.21
C THR A 203 -1.46 4.96 4.52
N SER A 204 -1.95 4.35 5.58
CA SER A 204 -1.23 4.34 6.86
C SER A 204 0.14 3.65 6.75
N GLU A 205 0.29 2.72 5.81
CA GLU A 205 1.56 2.07 5.50
C GLU A 205 2.55 3.04 4.84
N GLU A 206 2.11 3.78 3.82
CA GLU A 206 2.94 4.83 3.18
C GLU A 206 3.33 5.91 4.18
N PHE A 207 2.39 6.38 5.03
CA PHE A 207 2.68 7.34 6.09
C PHE A 207 3.76 6.82 7.04
N THR A 208 3.70 5.54 7.42
CA THR A 208 4.70 4.89 8.27
C THR A 208 6.06 4.86 7.57
N ASN A 209 6.11 4.43 6.31
CA ASN A 209 7.36 4.31 5.56
C ASN A 209 8.02 5.68 5.34
N GLU A 210 7.26 6.69 4.93
CA GLU A 210 7.76 8.06 4.79
C GLU A 210 8.26 8.64 6.12
N PHE A 211 7.61 8.30 7.25
CA PHE A 211 8.07 8.72 8.58
C PHE A 211 9.38 8.03 8.97
N ILE A 212 9.50 6.72 8.74
CA ILE A 212 10.73 5.96 9.02
C ILE A 212 11.89 6.49 8.16
N GLU A 213 11.65 6.74 6.86
CA GLU A 213 12.65 7.36 5.98
C GLU A 213 13.11 8.72 6.49
N ALA A 214 12.17 9.56 6.95
CA ALA A 214 12.50 10.87 7.52
C ALA A 214 13.32 10.80 8.81
N LEU A 215 13.26 9.69 9.56
CA LEU A 215 14.06 9.45 10.76
C LEU A 215 15.43 8.84 10.44
N GLY A 216 15.56 8.06 9.35
CA GLY A 216 16.71 7.18 9.10
C GLY A 216 18.00 7.88 8.63
N ASP A 217 17.95 9.14 8.21
CA ASP A 217 19.10 9.83 7.62
C ASP A 217 19.88 10.63 8.69
N THR A 218 20.87 9.98 9.31
CA THR A 218 21.59 10.45 10.50
C THR A 218 22.39 11.74 10.31
N ASN A 219 22.71 12.15 9.08
CA ASN A 219 23.52 13.35 8.82
C ASN A 219 22.71 14.61 8.40
N GLN A 220 21.40 14.47 8.11
CA GLN A 220 20.52 15.57 7.68
C GLN A 220 19.12 15.52 8.34
N ASN A 221 18.97 14.81 9.46
CA ASN A 221 17.68 14.49 10.09
C ASN A 221 16.75 15.69 10.32
N SER A 222 17.26 16.87 10.60
CA SER A 222 16.42 18.04 10.86
C SER A 222 15.70 18.57 9.62
N GLY A 223 16.20 18.28 8.44
CA GLY A 223 15.61 18.70 7.15
C GLY A 223 14.49 17.78 6.69
N GLN A 224 14.70 16.47 6.77
CA GLN A 224 13.75 15.47 6.26
C GLN A 224 12.50 15.37 7.14
N ILE A 225 12.65 15.38 8.45
CA ILE A 225 11.50 15.39 9.37
C ILE A 225 10.69 16.69 9.26
N LYS A 226 11.35 17.85 8.97
CA LYS A 226 10.64 19.09 8.69
C LYS A 226 9.85 18.99 7.39
N GLU A 227 10.43 18.40 6.34
CA GLU A 227 9.76 18.19 5.06
C GLU A 227 8.57 17.21 5.19
N PHE A 228 8.74 16.13 5.95
CA PHE A 228 7.65 15.22 6.30
C PHE A 228 6.51 15.98 7.01
N ASN A 229 6.84 16.74 8.05
CA ASN A 229 5.85 17.54 8.78
C ASN A 229 5.16 18.55 7.85
N ARG A 230 5.90 19.23 6.97
CA ARG A 230 5.33 20.16 5.99
C ARG A 230 4.34 19.46 5.08
N ARG A 231 4.70 18.28 4.58
CA ARG A 231 3.88 17.47 3.64
C ARG A 231 2.55 17.05 4.23
N TYR A 232 2.50 16.77 5.53
CA TYR A 232 1.31 16.25 6.20
C TYR A 232 0.56 17.27 7.06
N ARG A 233 1.22 18.32 7.54
CA ARG A 233 0.61 19.32 8.44
C ARG A 233 0.21 20.62 7.75
N GLU A 234 0.67 20.85 6.50
CA GLU A 234 0.33 22.04 5.72
C GLU A 234 -0.70 21.75 4.61
N VAL A 235 -1.50 20.72 4.78
CA VAL A 235 -2.57 20.38 3.86
C VAL A 235 -3.91 20.97 4.30
N ASP A 236 -4.83 21.16 3.34
CA ASP A 236 -6.20 21.58 3.62
C ASP A 236 -7.15 20.38 3.78
N VAL A 237 -6.80 19.25 3.16
CA VAL A 237 -7.54 18.00 3.24
C VAL A 237 -6.55 16.84 3.37
N LEU A 238 -6.60 16.12 4.48
CA LEU A 238 -5.87 14.87 4.70
C LEU A 238 -6.82 13.70 4.60
N LEU A 239 -6.50 12.78 3.71
CA LEU A 239 -7.23 11.53 3.48
C LEU A 239 -6.30 10.38 3.84
N ILE A 240 -6.58 9.68 4.94
CA ILE A 240 -5.77 8.55 5.37
C ILE A 240 -6.56 7.25 5.28
N ASP A 241 -5.99 6.29 4.57
CA ASP A 241 -6.62 5.00 4.33
C ASP A 241 -6.01 3.91 5.21
N ASP A 242 -6.83 2.91 5.53
CA ASP A 242 -6.43 1.71 6.25
C ASP A 242 -5.73 2.01 7.59
N ILE A 243 -6.33 2.90 8.39
CA ILE A 243 -5.74 3.40 9.65
C ILE A 243 -5.36 2.29 10.62
N GLN A 244 -6.04 1.13 10.58
CA GLN A 244 -5.78 -0.02 11.45
C GLN A 244 -4.35 -0.55 11.34
N PHE A 245 -3.65 -0.33 10.23
CA PHE A 245 -2.25 -0.77 10.07
C PHE A 245 -1.22 0.10 10.83
N LEU A 246 -1.67 1.15 11.52
CA LEU A 246 -0.83 1.85 12.51
C LEU A 246 -0.77 1.12 13.87
N SER A 247 -1.62 0.11 14.09
CA SER A 247 -1.61 -0.70 15.31
C SER A 247 -0.21 -1.26 15.60
N GLY A 248 0.24 -1.13 16.85
CA GLY A 248 1.55 -1.62 17.28
C GLY A 248 2.76 -0.80 16.80
N LYS A 249 2.53 0.36 16.17
CA LYS A 249 3.59 1.27 15.70
C LYS A 249 3.59 2.55 16.52
N ASP A 250 3.94 2.46 17.79
CA ASP A 250 3.76 3.55 18.77
C ASP A 250 4.35 4.89 18.34
N ALA A 251 5.58 4.91 17.81
CA ALA A 251 6.22 6.12 17.32
C ALA A 251 5.46 6.76 16.15
N THR A 252 4.94 5.94 15.23
CA THR A 252 4.14 6.41 14.10
C THR A 252 2.77 6.89 14.56
N LEU A 253 2.14 6.21 15.52
CA LEU A 253 0.87 6.63 16.14
C LEU A 253 1.02 7.98 16.83
N GLU A 254 2.10 8.20 17.56
CA GLU A 254 2.39 9.50 18.21
C GLU A 254 2.60 10.60 17.16
N GLN A 255 3.37 10.33 16.12
CA GLN A 255 3.55 11.27 15.00
C GLN A 255 2.24 11.59 14.28
N PHE A 256 1.40 10.58 14.07
CA PHE A 256 0.07 10.75 13.50
C PHE A 256 -0.82 11.59 14.42
N PHE A 257 -0.82 11.32 15.73
CA PHE A 257 -1.56 12.11 16.70
C PHE A 257 -1.19 13.61 16.66
N HIS A 258 0.09 13.93 16.58
CA HIS A 258 0.54 15.32 16.43
C HIS A 258 0.10 15.94 15.11
N THR A 259 0.15 15.18 14.02
CA THR A 259 -0.32 15.62 12.70
C THR A 259 -1.82 15.88 12.72
N PHE A 260 -2.60 14.94 13.25
CA PHE A 260 -4.03 15.07 13.43
C PHE A 260 -4.40 16.32 14.22
N ASN A 261 -3.80 16.51 15.40
CA ASN A 261 -4.10 17.66 16.25
C ASN A 261 -3.78 18.99 15.56
N THR A 262 -2.65 19.07 14.86
CA THR A 262 -2.28 20.28 14.11
C THR A 262 -3.33 20.63 13.06
N LEU A 263 -3.78 19.67 12.29
CA LEU A 263 -4.78 19.87 11.24
C LEU A 263 -6.16 20.17 11.83
N HIS A 264 -6.58 19.43 12.86
CA HIS A 264 -7.87 19.61 13.50
C HIS A 264 -8.01 21.00 14.15
N GLN A 265 -6.97 21.47 14.86
CA GLN A 265 -6.93 22.81 15.44
C GLN A 265 -6.95 23.92 14.39
N ALA A 266 -6.40 23.66 13.21
CA ALA A 266 -6.43 24.58 12.08
C ALA A 266 -7.72 24.46 11.23
N ASN A 267 -8.73 23.71 11.69
CA ASN A 267 -9.98 23.44 10.99
C ASN A 267 -9.78 22.86 9.58
N LYS A 268 -8.70 22.07 9.40
CA LYS A 268 -8.45 21.36 8.14
C LYS A 268 -9.26 20.06 8.12
N ARG A 269 -9.70 19.65 6.95
CA ARG A 269 -10.51 18.45 6.76
C ARG A 269 -9.68 17.19 6.93
N ILE A 270 -10.14 16.27 7.77
CA ILE A 270 -9.50 14.98 8.02
C ILE A 270 -10.52 13.88 7.74
N VAL A 271 -10.18 12.96 6.84
CA VAL A 271 -11.00 11.78 6.52
C VAL A 271 -10.17 10.53 6.75
N ILE A 272 -10.74 9.60 7.48
CA ILE A 272 -10.06 8.35 7.90
C ILE A 272 -10.89 7.18 7.40
N ALA A 273 -10.24 6.21 6.75
CA ALA A 273 -10.88 4.92 6.46
C ALA A 273 -10.31 3.81 7.34
N SER A 274 -11.19 2.88 7.73
CA SER A 274 -10.85 1.74 8.58
C SER A 274 -11.69 0.52 8.23
N ASP A 275 -11.21 -0.68 8.54
CA ASP A 275 -12.02 -1.90 8.43
C ASP A 275 -12.98 -2.07 9.64
N VAL A 276 -12.70 -1.41 10.75
CA VAL A 276 -13.49 -1.46 11.99
C VAL A 276 -13.82 -0.06 12.49
N PRO A 277 -14.88 0.13 13.30
CA PRO A 277 -15.18 1.43 13.88
C PRO A 277 -14.09 1.88 14.85
N PRO A 278 -13.92 3.21 15.08
CA PRO A 278 -12.83 3.74 15.92
C PRO A 278 -12.69 3.08 17.28
N LYS A 279 -13.78 2.78 17.95
CA LYS A 279 -13.81 2.13 19.29
C LYS A 279 -13.20 0.72 19.30
N ASP A 280 -13.17 0.04 18.15
CA ASP A 280 -12.69 -1.33 18.01
C ASP A 280 -11.25 -1.38 17.44
N LEU A 281 -10.61 -0.22 17.23
CA LEU A 281 -9.22 -0.11 16.80
C LEU A 281 -8.28 -0.56 17.92
N GLN A 282 -7.67 -1.71 17.76
CA GLN A 282 -6.71 -2.25 18.72
C GLN A 282 -5.36 -1.53 18.63
N GLY A 283 -4.69 -1.37 19.78
CA GLY A 283 -3.36 -0.73 19.83
C GLY A 283 -3.36 0.79 19.69
N PHE A 284 -4.55 1.41 19.60
CA PHE A 284 -4.70 2.86 19.61
C PHE A 284 -4.95 3.36 21.03
N ASN A 285 -4.33 4.49 21.38
CA ASN A 285 -4.58 5.09 22.67
C ASN A 285 -5.98 5.77 22.71
N GLU A 286 -6.56 5.86 23.91
CA GLU A 286 -7.89 6.43 24.11
C GLU A 286 -8.01 7.88 23.60
N ARG A 287 -6.90 8.63 23.58
CA ARG A 287 -6.89 10.01 23.08
C ARG A 287 -7.14 10.09 21.58
N LEU A 288 -6.56 9.17 20.79
CA LEU A 288 -6.82 9.07 19.36
C LEU A 288 -8.24 8.60 19.08
N ILE A 289 -8.70 7.57 19.79
CA ILE A 289 -10.06 7.06 19.66
C ILE A 289 -11.09 8.17 19.92
N SER A 290 -10.95 8.88 21.06
CA SER A 290 -11.81 10.01 21.39
C SER A 290 -11.81 11.11 20.31
N ARG A 291 -10.65 11.36 19.67
CA ARG A 291 -10.55 12.32 18.56
C ARG A 291 -11.27 11.84 17.30
N PHE A 292 -11.19 10.56 16.99
CA PHE A 292 -11.91 10.00 15.84
C PHE A 292 -13.42 10.04 16.07
N GLU A 293 -13.86 9.79 17.29
CA GLU A 293 -15.27 9.82 17.67
C GLU A 293 -15.83 11.24 17.86
N SER A 294 -15.00 12.25 17.99
CA SER A 294 -15.45 13.66 18.12
C SER A 294 -16.11 14.22 16.86
N GLY A 295 -15.84 13.62 15.70
CA GLY A 295 -16.47 13.96 14.43
C GLY A 295 -17.64 13.04 14.10
N LEU A 296 -17.70 12.61 12.84
CA LEU A 296 -18.76 11.70 12.38
C LEU A 296 -18.17 10.35 11.94
N THR A 297 -18.71 9.28 12.48
CA THR A 297 -18.38 7.91 12.08
C THR A 297 -19.51 7.33 11.25
N VAL A 298 -19.20 6.83 10.05
CA VAL A 298 -20.17 6.26 9.12
C VAL A 298 -19.75 4.86 8.69
N ASP A 299 -20.71 3.94 8.60
CA ASP A 299 -20.48 2.58 8.13
C ASP A 299 -20.78 2.44 6.63
N VAL A 300 -20.02 1.58 5.97
CA VAL A 300 -20.29 1.10 4.62
C VAL A 300 -20.55 -0.39 4.70
N LYS A 301 -21.79 -0.80 4.41
CA LYS A 301 -22.23 -2.20 4.49
C LYS A 301 -22.06 -2.91 3.15
N PRO A 302 -22.03 -4.25 3.15
CA PRO A 302 -22.06 -5.02 1.91
C PRO A 302 -23.25 -4.62 1.03
N PRO A 303 -23.01 -4.41 -0.29
CA PRO A 303 -24.07 -4.02 -1.21
C PRO A 303 -25.04 -5.18 -1.46
N ASP A 304 -26.30 -4.85 -1.69
CA ASP A 304 -27.33 -5.77 -2.17
C ASP A 304 -27.05 -6.27 -3.58
N LEU A 305 -27.90 -7.17 -4.09
CA LEU A 305 -27.70 -7.76 -5.41
C LEU A 305 -27.77 -6.72 -6.53
N GLU A 306 -28.71 -5.79 -6.46
CA GLU A 306 -28.91 -4.73 -7.48
C GLU A 306 -27.70 -3.81 -7.54
N THR A 307 -27.23 -3.38 -6.38
CA THR A 307 -26.02 -2.55 -6.28
C THR A 307 -24.78 -3.28 -6.80
N ARG A 308 -24.63 -4.59 -6.51
CA ARG A 308 -23.51 -5.41 -7.06
C ARG A 308 -23.55 -5.50 -8.57
N ILE A 309 -24.72 -5.74 -9.15
CA ILE A 309 -24.90 -5.76 -10.59
C ILE A 309 -24.55 -4.38 -11.21
N ALA A 310 -25.00 -3.30 -10.61
CA ALA A 310 -24.69 -1.95 -11.06
C ALA A 310 -23.19 -1.64 -10.98
N ILE A 311 -22.50 -2.08 -9.93
CA ILE A 311 -21.03 -1.97 -9.79
C ILE A 311 -20.34 -2.74 -10.92
N LEU A 312 -20.73 -3.99 -11.19
CA LEU A 312 -20.12 -4.80 -12.26
C LEU A 312 -20.31 -4.15 -13.63
N ARG A 313 -21.51 -3.61 -13.91
CA ARG A 313 -21.79 -2.89 -15.15
C ARG A 313 -20.95 -1.62 -15.28
N MET A 314 -20.81 -0.86 -14.20
CA MET A 314 -19.96 0.34 -14.18
C MET A 314 -18.50 -0.03 -14.50
N ILE A 315 -17.96 -1.06 -13.84
CA ILE A 315 -16.60 -1.54 -14.07
C ILE A 315 -16.41 -2.03 -15.51
N ALA A 316 -17.38 -2.77 -16.04
CA ALA A 316 -17.34 -3.25 -17.43
C ALA A 316 -17.33 -2.08 -18.43
N THR A 317 -18.19 -1.10 -18.23
CA THR A 317 -18.25 0.12 -19.07
C THR A 317 -16.92 0.88 -19.01
N MET A 318 -16.35 1.05 -17.84
CA MET A 318 -15.02 1.71 -17.67
C MET A 318 -13.89 0.96 -18.38
N ASN A 319 -14.01 -0.37 -18.52
CA ASN A 319 -13.06 -1.22 -19.23
C ASN A 319 -13.42 -1.42 -20.72
N GLY A 320 -14.40 -0.68 -21.26
CA GLY A 320 -14.83 -0.79 -22.64
C GLY A 320 -15.57 -2.10 -22.97
N SER A 321 -16.04 -2.82 -21.94
CA SER A 321 -16.82 -4.05 -22.07
C SER A 321 -18.30 -3.79 -21.82
N ASN A 322 -19.18 -4.49 -22.51
CA ASN A 322 -20.62 -4.39 -22.31
C ASN A 322 -21.13 -5.72 -21.72
N ILE A 323 -21.82 -5.66 -20.58
CA ILE A 323 -22.47 -6.83 -19.98
C ILE A 323 -23.92 -6.85 -20.49
N PRO A 324 -24.37 -7.96 -21.14
CA PRO A 324 -25.76 -8.10 -21.55
C PRO A 324 -26.74 -7.97 -20.38
N ASN A 325 -28.00 -7.63 -20.70
CA ASN A 325 -29.04 -7.45 -19.68
C ASN A 325 -29.78 -8.74 -19.30
N ASP A 326 -29.33 -9.90 -19.82
CA ASP A 326 -30.01 -11.18 -19.63
C ASP A 326 -29.65 -11.83 -18.31
#